data_d7537c928ef4bf6d7f762b1fa135073a
#
_entry.id   d7537c928ef4bf6d7f762b1fa135073a
#
_cell.length_a   1.000
_cell.length_b   1.000
_cell.length_c   1.000
_cell.angle_alpha   90.00
_cell.angle_beta   90.00
_cell.angle_gamma   90.00
#
_symmetry.space_group_name_H-M   'P 1'
#
loop_
_entity.id
_entity.type
_entity.pdbx_description
1 polymer ?
#
loop_
_entity_poly.entity_id
_entity_poly.type
_entity_poly.pdbx_seq_one_letter_code
_entity_poly.pdbx_strand_id
1 'polypeptide(L)'
;MGIVIREASLEDASLIADLTRQAWANKCPPTSRGHRDTQVTVNEDLHVGGAFILLVDDIPAGSLRWAPLDEDDTIWKIRRLGVIPAFCGQNLSQHLIEAVIHHTQLCDISELRLFLNRYLEPLTSLYEAYGFELAPEIEFSTRDTLDDPPIMMRKILEP
;
A
#
# COMPACT_ATOMS: atom_id res chain seq x y z
N MET A 1 9.64 -7.97 20.81
CA MET A 1 8.42 -7.51 20.14
C MET A 1 8.06 -8.46 19.02
N GLY A 2 6.89 -9.06 19.09
CA GLY A 2 6.43 -10.05 18.11
C GLY A 2 5.76 -9.38 16.92
N ILE A 3 6.41 -9.44 15.75
CA ILE A 3 5.88 -8.86 14.52
C ILE A 3 5.41 -10.00 13.62
N VAL A 4 4.15 -9.91 13.17
CA VAL A 4 3.55 -10.88 12.26
C VAL A 4 2.91 -10.13 11.10
N ILE A 5 3.15 -10.62 9.88
CA ILE A 5 2.42 -10.17 8.69
C ILE A 5 1.53 -11.33 8.27
N ARG A 6 0.24 -11.09 8.17
CA ARG A 6 -0.69 -12.11 7.68
C ARG A 6 -1.47 -11.61 6.46
N GLU A 7 -1.81 -12.52 5.59
CA GLU A 7 -2.65 -12.20 4.44
C GLU A 7 -4.09 -11.98 4.94
N ALA A 8 -4.74 -10.97 4.40
CA ALA A 8 -6.11 -10.62 4.79
C ALA A 8 -7.13 -11.48 4.03
N SER A 9 -8.28 -11.68 4.66
CA SER A 9 -9.45 -12.27 4.03
C SER A 9 -10.56 -11.20 3.93
N LEU A 10 -11.66 -11.53 3.27
CA LEU A 10 -12.80 -10.61 3.14
C LEU A 10 -13.37 -10.19 4.50
N GLU A 11 -13.23 -11.03 5.51
CA GLU A 11 -13.68 -10.72 6.87
C GLU A 11 -12.92 -9.57 7.51
N ASP A 12 -11.73 -9.26 7.00
CA ASP A 12 -10.87 -8.20 7.51
C ASP A 12 -11.18 -6.81 6.93
N ALA A 13 -12.15 -6.69 6.03
CA ALA A 13 -12.41 -5.45 5.33
C ALA A 13 -12.67 -4.27 6.28
N SER A 14 -13.46 -4.46 7.32
CA SER A 14 -13.75 -3.41 8.29
C SER A 14 -12.49 -2.99 9.08
N LEU A 15 -11.69 -3.96 9.49
CA LEU A 15 -10.44 -3.70 10.21
C LEU A 15 -9.47 -2.91 9.33
N ILE A 16 -9.31 -3.32 8.08
CA ILE A 16 -8.39 -2.65 7.15
C ILE A 16 -8.84 -1.20 6.90
N ALA A 17 -10.15 -0.98 6.71
CA ALA A 17 -10.67 0.37 6.53
C ALA A 17 -10.34 1.26 7.73
N ASP A 18 -10.52 0.75 8.94
CA ASP A 18 -10.22 1.47 10.17
C ASP A 18 -8.73 1.79 10.29
N LEU A 19 -7.86 0.82 10.01
CA LEU A 19 -6.40 1.01 10.04
C LEU A 19 -5.98 2.07 9.01
N THR A 20 -6.56 2.06 7.82
CA THR A 20 -6.24 3.05 6.79
C THR A 20 -6.65 4.45 7.23
N ARG A 21 -7.87 4.62 7.73
CA ARG A 21 -8.33 5.93 8.20
C ARG A 21 -7.44 6.48 9.31
N GLN A 22 -7.03 5.62 10.26
CA GLN A 22 -6.14 6.03 11.34
C GLN A 22 -4.74 6.41 10.81
N ALA A 23 -4.21 5.65 9.87
CA ALA A 23 -2.89 5.92 9.31
C ALA A 23 -2.88 7.21 8.49
N TRP A 24 -3.98 7.56 7.83
CA TRP A 24 -4.10 8.77 7.02
C TRP A 24 -4.41 10.02 7.84
N ALA A 25 -5.01 9.87 9.00
CA ALA A 25 -5.34 11.00 9.87
C ALA A 25 -4.08 11.81 10.18
N ASN A 26 -4.11 13.11 9.98
CA ASN A 26 -3.01 14.05 10.24
C ASN A 26 -1.78 13.92 9.30
N LYS A 27 -1.80 13.01 8.31
CA LYS A 27 -0.66 12.81 7.39
C LYS A 27 -0.96 13.22 5.97
N CYS A 28 -2.22 13.17 5.57
CA CYS A 28 -2.62 13.45 4.19
C CYS A 28 -3.73 14.48 4.18
N PRO A 29 -3.90 15.25 3.09
CA PRO A 29 -4.96 16.24 3.02
C PRO A 29 -6.33 15.57 3.09
N PRO A 30 -7.38 16.31 3.53
CA PRO A 30 -8.73 15.74 3.66
C PRO A 30 -9.30 15.16 2.37
N THR A 31 -8.77 15.58 1.22
CA THR A 31 -9.18 15.07 -0.09
C THR A 31 -8.61 13.71 -0.42
N SER A 32 -7.61 13.23 0.35
CA SER A 32 -7.02 11.91 0.12
C SER A 32 -8.03 10.80 0.38
N ARG A 33 -8.06 9.83 -0.54
CA ARG A 33 -9.04 8.72 -0.49
C ARG A 33 -8.91 7.84 0.75
N GLY A 34 -7.71 7.74 1.33
CA GLY A 34 -7.51 6.94 2.54
C GLY A 34 -8.39 7.35 3.70
N HIS A 35 -8.75 8.63 3.80
CA HIS A 35 -9.66 9.12 4.83
C HIS A 35 -11.09 8.63 4.66
N ARG A 36 -11.44 8.18 3.46
CA ARG A 36 -12.80 7.81 3.09
C ARG A 36 -12.98 6.30 2.93
N ASP A 37 -11.97 5.51 3.26
CA ASP A 37 -12.09 4.05 3.19
C ASP A 37 -13.19 3.55 4.12
N THR A 38 -13.98 2.62 3.60
CA THR A 38 -15.05 1.95 4.32
C THR A 38 -14.92 0.45 4.13
N GLN A 39 -15.68 -0.32 4.87
CA GLN A 39 -15.73 -1.77 4.67
C GLN A 39 -16.08 -2.11 3.21
N VAL A 40 -16.96 -1.33 2.58
CA VAL A 40 -17.37 -1.57 1.19
C VAL A 40 -16.21 -1.35 0.22
N THR A 41 -15.48 -0.24 0.33
CA THR A 41 -14.35 0.06 -0.57
C THR A 41 -13.23 -0.96 -0.41
N VAL A 42 -12.92 -1.36 0.82
CA VAL A 42 -11.89 -2.37 1.08
C VAL A 42 -12.34 -3.73 0.54
N ASN A 43 -13.61 -4.09 0.74
CA ASN A 43 -14.13 -5.36 0.24
C ASN A 43 -14.02 -5.45 -1.29
N GLU A 44 -14.27 -4.35 -1.99
CA GLU A 44 -14.08 -4.29 -3.45
C GLU A 44 -12.61 -4.51 -3.82
N ASP A 45 -11.68 -3.87 -3.11
CA ASP A 45 -10.25 -4.04 -3.35
C ASP A 45 -9.80 -5.49 -3.11
N LEU A 46 -10.33 -6.15 -2.09
CA LEU A 46 -9.97 -7.53 -1.78
C LEU A 46 -10.50 -8.53 -2.81
N HIS A 47 -11.57 -8.19 -3.53
CA HIS A 47 -12.08 -9.04 -4.60
C HIS A 47 -11.20 -9.04 -5.85
N VAL A 48 -10.50 -7.92 -6.12
CA VAL A 48 -9.65 -7.80 -7.31
C VAL A 48 -8.18 -8.01 -7.00
N GLY A 49 -7.77 -7.90 -5.75
CA GLY A 49 -6.39 -8.06 -5.33
C GLY A 49 -6.32 -8.70 -3.95
N GLY A 50 -5.48 -8.14 -3.10
CA GLY A 50 -5.34 -8.64 -1.74
C GLY A 50 -4.75 -7.60 -0.81
N ALA A 51 -4.48 -8.02 0.41
CA ALA A 51 -3.92 -7.15 1.43
C ALA A 51 -3.11 -7.96 2.45
N PHE A 52 -2.18 -7.27 3.11
CA PHE A 52 -1.49 -7.78 4.29
C PHE A 52 -1.83 -6.92 5.48
N ILE A 53 -1.92 -7.55 6.65
CA ILE A 53 -2.12 -6.88 7.93
C ILE A 53 -0.88 -7.10 8.77
N LEU A 54 -0.37 -6.01 9.34
CA LEU A 54 0.76 -6.01 10.25
C LEU A 54 0.24 -6.08 11.69
N LEU A 55 0.72 -7.05 12.43
CA LEU A 55 0.39 -7.22 13.84
C LEU A 55 1.66 -7.06 14.67
N VAL A 56 1.55 -6.30 15.75
CA VAL A 56 2.63 -6.14 16.73
C VAL A 56 2.09 -6.66 18.06
N ASP A 57 2.66 -7.75 18.56
CA ASP A 57 2.19 -8.43 19.76
C ASP A 57 0.67 -8.68 19.72
N ASP A 58 0.21 -9.19 18.57
CA ASP A 58 -1.19 -9.47 18.24
C ASP A 58 -2.10 -8.24 18.09
N ILE A 59 -1.55 -7.03 18.12
CA ILE A 59 -2.31 -5.80 17.96
C ILE A 59 -2.20 -5.34 16.52
N PRO A 60 -3.33 -5.14 15.78
CA PRO A 60 -3.28 -4.61 14.42
C PRO A 60 -2.66 -3.22 14.38
N ALA A 61 -1.61 -3.06 13.59
CA ALA A 61 -0.80 -1.84 13.56
C ALA A 61 -0.72 -1.18 12.19
N GLY A 62 -1.02 -1.90 11.12
CA GLY A 62 -0.92 -1.34 9.78
C GLY A 62 -1.41 -2.31 8.73
N SER A 63 -1.46 -1.83 7.49
CA SER A 63 -1.90 -2.65 6.35
C SER A 63 -1.33 -2.11 5.05
N LEU A 64 -1.41 -2.96 4.02
CA LEU A 64 -1.01 -2.64 2.66
C LEU A 64 -1.91 -3.44 1.73
N ARG A 65 -2.36 -2.82 0.64
CA ARG A 65 -3.16 -3.49 -0.39
C ARG A 65 -2.41 -3.56 -1.72
N TRP A 66 -2.72 -4.59 -2.52
CA TRP A 66 -2.21 -4.70 -3.88
C TRP A 66 -3.32 -5.15 -4.82
N ALA A 67 -3.17 -4.83 -6.10
CA ALA A 67 -4.08 -5.31 -7.12
C ALA A 67 -3.35 -5.37 -8.47
N PRO A 68 -3.72 -6.33 -9.35
CA PRO A 68 -3.19 -6.33 -10.71
C PRO A 68 -3.74 -5.13 -11.48
N LEU A 69 -2.98 -4.68 -12.48
CA LEU A 69 -3.49 -3.66 -13.40
C LEU A 69 -4.57 -4.28 -14.29
N ASP A 70 -5.55 -3.47 -14.68
CA ASP A 70 -6.64 -3.94 -15.55
C ASP A 70 -6.12 -4.40 -16.92
N GLU A 71 -5.10 -3.69 -17.46
CA GLU A 71 -4.54 -3.96 -18.78
C GLU A 71 -3.42 -5.00 -18.77
N ASP A 72 -2.86 -5.35 -17.61
CA ASP A 72 -1.76 -6.31 -17.53
C ASP A 72 -1.69 -6.90 -16.12
N ASP A 73 -2.14 -8.14 -15.98
CA ASP A 73 -2.19 -8.83 -14.70
C ASP A 73 -0.82 -9.32 -14.19
N THR A 74 0.24 -9.15 -14.99
CA THR A 74 1.61 -9.43 -14.55
C THR A 74 2.25 -8.25 -13.83
N ILE A 75 1.55 -7.13 -13.76
CA ILE A 75 1.96 -5.93 -13.06
C ILE A 75 0.99 -5.67 -11.91
N TRP A 76 1.51 -5.58 -10.69
CA TRP A 76 0.69 -5.26 -9.52
C TRP A 76 0.96 -3.84 -9.06
N LYS A 77 -0.08 -3.21 -8.54
CA LYS A 77 -0.02 -1.89 -7.95
C LYS A 77 -0.21 -2.00 -6.44
N ILE A 78 0.74 -1.41 -5.69
CA ILE A 78 0.65 -1.30 -4.24
C ILE A 78 -0.19 -0.07 -3.90
N ARG A 79 -1.11 -0.22 -2.95
CA ARG A 79 -2.00 0.85 -2.51
C ARG A 79 -2.11 0.85 -0.99
N ARG A 80 -2.34 2.03 -0.43
CA ARG A 80 -2.73 2.19 0.97
C ARG A 80 -1.77 1.57 1.99
N LEU A 81 -0.47 1.72 1.77
CA LEU A 81 0.50 1.35 2.80
C LEU A 81 0.41 2.36 3.94
N GLY A 82 0.22 1.88 5.15
CA GLY A 82 0.19 2.74 6.32
C GLY A 82 0.32 1.99 7.63
N VAL A 83 0.88 2.68 8.61
CA VAL A 83 1.01 2.22 9.99
C VAL A 83 0.32 3.24 10.87
N ILE A 84 -0.51 2.79 11.82
CA ILE A 84 -1.26 3.71 12.68
C ILE A 84 -0.31 4.51 13.61
N PRO A 85 -0.72 5.72 14.03
CA PRO A 85 0.17 6.61 14.78
C PRO A 85 0.81 6.00 16.01
N ALA A 86 0.10 5.13 16.72
CA ALA A 86 0.61 4.48 17.93
C ALA A 86 1.88 3.65 17.68
N PHE A 87 2.11 3.20 16.44
CA PHE A 87 3.23 2.36 16.07
C PHE A 87 4.19 3.01 15.08
N CYS A 88 4.00 4.29 14.76
CA CYS A 88 4.89 5.01 13.85
C CYS A 88 6.28 5.20 14.46
N GLY A 89 7.29 5.38 13.59
CA GLY A 89 8.66 5.63 14.02
C GLY A 89 9.48 4.39 14.38
N GLN A 90 8.93 3.19 14.14
CA GLN A 90 9.58 1.92 14.46
C GLN A 90 9.99 1.12 13.23
N ASN A 91 9.97 1.75 12.05
CA ASN A 91 10.31 1.13 10.77
C ASN A 91 9.45 -0.10 10.43
N LEU A 92 8.21 -0.14 10.90
CA LEU A 92 7.34 -1.31 10.75
C LEU A 92 6.80 -1.47 9.33
N SER A 93 6.69 -0.37 8.57
CA SER A 93 6.23 -0.42 7.17
C SER A 93 7.13 -1.29 6.30
N GLN A 94 8.42 -1.44 6.64
CA GLN A 94 9.35 -2.31 5.91
C GLN A 94 8.85 -3.75 5.83
N HIS A 95 8.24 -4.25 6.89
CA HIS A 95 7.74 -5.62 6.93
C HIS A 95 6.61 -5.83 5.92
N LEU A 96 5.76 -4.82 5.73
CA LEU A 96 4.68 -4.88 4.74
C LEU A 96 5.24 -4.84 3.31
N ILE A 97 6.24 -3.99 3.05
CA ILE A 97 6.88 -3.91 1.74
C ILE A 97 7.56 -5.23 1.39
N GLU A 98 8.32 -5.80 2.34
CA GLU A 98 9.00 -7.08 2.15
C GLU A 98 8.00 -8.20 1.88
N ALA A 99 6.87 -8.20 2.56
CA ALA A 99 5.83 -9.22 2.39
C ALA A 99 5.25 -9.19 0.98
N VAL A 100 4.93 -8.00 0.45
CA VAL A 100 4.37 -7.92 -0.90
C VAL A 100 5.39 -8.27 -1.97
N ILE A 101 6.66 -7.89 -1.80
CA ILE A 101 7.72 -8.26 -2.73
C ILE A 101 7.87 -9.78 -2.78
N HIS A 102 7.90 -10.42 -1.61
CA HIS A 102 7.99 -11.89 -1.52
C HIS A 102 6.78 -12.56 -2.19
N HIS A 103 5.59 -12.04 -1.95
CA HIS A 103 4.36 -12.58 -2.53
C HIS A 103 4.35 -12.48 -4.06
N THR A 104 4.86 -11.37 -4.62
CA THR A 104 4.96 -11.23 -6.08
C THR A 104 5.90 -12.28 -6.68
N GLN A 105 6.96 -12.64 -5.98
CA GLN A 105 7.88 -13.67 -6.44
C GLN A 105 7.20 -15.04 -6.51
N LEU A 106 6.32 -15.33 -5.54
CA LEU A 106 5.56 -16.57 -5.52
C LEU A 106 4.50 -16.63 -6.62
N CYS A 107 4.06 -15.48 -7.12
CA CYS A 107 2.99 -15.38 -8.12
C CYS A 107 3.51 -15.06 -9.53
N ASP A 108 4.82 -15.06 -9.75
CA ASP A 108 5.45 -14.78 -11.05
C ASP A 108 5.07 -13.40 -11.61
N ILE A 109 4.98 -12.40 -10.76
CA ILE A 109 4.68 -11.02 -11.17
C ILE A 109 5.95 -10.36 -11.70
N SER A 110 5.83 -9.62 -12.79
CA SER A 110 6.99 -9.01 -13.48
C SER A 110 7.35 -7.62 -13.00
N GLU A 111 6.39 -6.89 -12.43
CA GLU A 111 6.61 -5.51 -12.02
C GLU A 111 5.68 -5.11 -10.88
N LEU A 112 6.21 -4.34 -9.93
CA LEU A 112 5.42 -3.67 -8.90
C LEU A 112 5.43 -2.17 -9.17
N ARG A 113 4.26 -1.55 -9.08
CA ARG A 113 4.11 -0.10 -9.19
C ARG A 113 3.45 0.46 -7.94
N LEU A 114 3.75 1.71 -7.65
CA LEU A 114 3.07 2.45 -6.60
C LEU A 114 3.02 3.91 -6.97
N PHE A 115 2.14 4.65 -6.32
CA PHE A 115 2.18 6.09 -6.39
C PHE A 115 2.12 6.64 -4.97
N LEU A 116 2.80 7.75 -4.74
CA LEU A 116 2.84 8.44 -3.46
C LEU A 116 2.20 9.80 -3.62
N ASN A 117 1.30 10.12 -2.71
CA ASN A 117 0.86 11.49 -2.53
C ASN A 117 2.10 12.32 -2.21
N ARG A 118 2.22 13.54 -2.75
CA ARG A 118 3.40 14.39 -2.54
C ARG A 118 3.67 14.69 -1.06
N TYR A 119 2.66 14.63 -0.23
CA TYR A 119 2.84 14.76 1.21
C TYR A 119 3.62 13.60 1.83
N LEU A 120 3.75 12.48 1.08
CA LEU A 120 4.49 11.30 1.50
C LEU A 120 5.83 11.19 0.76
N GLU A 121 6.30 12.27 0.12
CA GLU A 121 7.57 12.28 -0.60
C GLU A 121 8.76 11.71 0.20
N PRO A 122 8.87 11.95 1.52
CA PRO A 122 9.96 11.36 2.29
C PRO A 122 10.02 9.83 2.25
N LEU A 123 8.92 9.16 1.90
CA LEU A 123 8.89 7.70 1.77
C LEU A 123 9.58 7.19 0.51
N THR A 124 9.93 8.08 -0.45
CA THR A 124 10.64 7.65 -1.67
C THR A 124 11.96 6.96 -1.33
N SER A 125 12.70 7.47 -0.34
CA SER A 125 13.96 6.86 0.08
C SER A 125 13.76 5.45 0.59
N LEU A 126 12.67 5.20 1.31
CA LEU A 126 12.35 3.87 1.81
C LEU A 126 12.11 2.90 0.65
N TYR A 127 11.32 3.31 -0.34
CA TYR A 127 11.06 2.47 -1.51
C TYR A 127 12.30 2.26 -2.37
N GLU A 128 13.12 3.30 -2.53
CA GLU A 128 14.38 3.19 -3.28
C GLU A 128 15.31 2.15 -2.64
N ALA A 129 15.31 2.03 -1.32
CA ALA A 129 16.11 1.03 -0.61
C ALA A 129 15.70 -0.41 -0.98
N TYR A 130 14.46 -0.59 -1.44
CA TYR A 130 13.95 -1.90 -1.88
C TYR A 130 14.02 -2.07 -3.41
N GLY A 131 14.68 -1.18 -4.11
CA GLY A 131 14.88 -1.29 -5.55
C GLY A 131 13.82 -0.63 -6.42
N PHE A 132 12.93 0.16 -5.82
CA PHE A 132 12.00 0.97 -6.59
C PHE A 132 12.73 2.18 -7.18
N GLU A 133 12.30 2.59 -8.36
CA GLU A 133 12.84 3.79 -9.03
C GLU A 133 11.71 4.72 -9.41
N LEU A 134 12.02 6.00 -9.55
CA LEU A 134 11.06 6.98 -10.03
C LEU A 134 10.66 6.66 -11.46
N ALA A 135 9.38 6.73 -11.76
CA ALA A 135 8.83 6.41 -13.08
C ALA A 135 7.81 7.46 -13.50
N PRO A 136 8.26 8.70 -13.76
CA PRO A 136 7.36 9.81 -14.08
C PRO A 136 6.58 9.62 -15.37
N GLU A 137 7.03 8.72 -16.27
CA GLU A 137 6.35 8.40 -17.50
C GLU A 137 5.08 7.55 -17.30
N ILE A 138 4.87 6.98 -16.13
CA ILE A 138 3.65 6.22 -15.83
C ILE A 138 2.51 7.20 -15.61
N GLU A 139 1.44 7.06 -16.41
CA GLU A 139 0.27 7.92 -16.27
C GLU A 139 -0.53 7.57 -15.01
N PHE A 140 -0.95 8.61 -14.31
CA PHE A 140 -1.84 8.48 -13.17
C PHE A 140 -3.27 8.73 -13.65
N SER A 141 -4.09 7.70 -13.60
CA SER A 141 -5.42 7.69 -14.23
C SER A 141 -6.58 7.97 -13.28
N THR A 142 -6.33 8.53 -12.10
CA THR A 142 -7.43 8.88 -11.20
C THR A 142 -8.11 10.17 -11.65
N ARG A 143 -9.42 10.23 -11.41
CA ARG A 143 -10.21 11.42 -11.73
C ARG A 143 -10.14 12.48 -10.66
N ASP A 144 -9.60 12.16 -9.50
CA ASP A 144 -9.50 13.08 -8.37
C ASP A 144 -8.17 13.82 -8.41
N THR A 145 -8.03 14.74 -9.37
CA THR A 145 -6.79 15.49 -9.60
C THR A 145 -6.84 16.89 -9.01
N LEU A 146 -7.43 17.03 -7.84
CA LEU A 146 -7.51 18.34 -7.17
C LEU A 146 -6.18 18.76 -6.55
N ASP A 147 -5.28 17.79 -6.31
CA ASP A 147 -3.97 18.03 -5.71
C ASP A 147 -2.86 17.89 -6.76
N ASP A 148 -1.63 18.17 -6.35
CA ASP A 148 -0.45 17.98 -7.21
C ASP A 148 -0.37 16.52 -7.70
N PRO A 149 0.17 16.29 -8.91
CA PRO A 149 0.33 14.93 -9.42
C PRO A 149 1.12 14.06 -8.44
N PRO A 150 0.73 12.80 -8.27
CA PRO A 150 1.47 11.91 -7.37
C PRO A 150 2.83 11.54 -7.92
N ILE A 151 3.70 11.07 -7.04
CA ILE A 151 5.01 10.54 -7.41
C ILE A 151 4.81 9.08 -7.79
N MET A 152 5.19 8.72 -9.02
CA MET A 152 5.08 7.34 -9.52
C MET A 152 6.40 6.62 -9.36
N MET A 153 6.35 5.38 -8.86
CA MET A 153 7.53 4.52 -8.71
C MET A 153 7.24 3.11 -9.21
N ARG A 154 8.28 2.40 -9.62
CA ARG A 154 8.17 1.00 -10.02
C ARG A 154 9.40 0.21 -9.60
N LYS A 155 9.21 -1.08 -9.46
CA LYS A 155 10.28 -2.06 -9.26
C LYS A 155 10.11 -3.16 -10.31
N ILE A 156 11.14 -3.37 -11.13
CA ILE A 156 11.17 -4.51 -12.07
C ILE A 156 11.58 -5.74 -11.27
N LEU A 157 10.78 -6.78 -11.37
CA LEU A 157 11.00 -8.04 -10.67
C LEU A 157 11.68 -9.04 -11.60
N GLU A 158 12.79 -9.59 -11.17
CA GLU A 158 13.48 -10.61 -11.93
C GLU A 158 12.89 -11.98 -11.62
N PRO A 159 12.75 -12.86 -12.65
CA PRO A 159 12.24 -14.20 -12.43
C PRO A 159 13.17 -15.06 -11.57
#